data_2d0c3455119c414bac30973ab8387542
#
_entry.id   2d0c3455119c414bac30973ab8387542
#
_cell.length_a   1.000
_cell.length_b   1.000
_cell.length_c   1.000
_cell.angle_alpha   90.00
_cell.angle_beta   90.00
_cell.angle_gamma   90.00
#
_symmetry.space_group_name_H-M   'P 1'
#
loop_
_entity.id
_entity.type
_entity.pdbx_description
1 polymer ?
#
loop_
_entity_poly.entity_id
_entity_poly.type
_entity_poly.pdbx_seq_one_letter_code
_entity_poly.pdbx_strand_id
1 'polypeptide(L)'
;GWRVVAGVNGDYYDTANGIALGSVMSDGVFHNISGSYYALGFYDDGSAVMGKPDLRISAETDYDSFSISAMNYIRQTSFGIFMYDDSFNARGTIGTSEPGYDVICSVRRGELSIGGEMTLEVEDIVEGSVDTAVGRGQYVLSANLNSGENYLNALRALRVGDRITVSVDANSSEWDGVTNLIGALYQLVENGRVCSGLSAGNAPRTAVGLRRDGSLVMYTIDGRQKGLSIGATIQ
;
A
#
# COMPACT_ATOMS: atom_id res chain seq x y z
N GLY A 1 8.22 -27.58 1.78
CA GLY A 1 7.15 -26.80 1.15
C GLY A 1 6.03 -26.50 2.13
N TRP A 2 5.37 -25.37 1.98
CA TRP A 2 4.23 -24.94 2.81
C TRP A 2 2.98 -25.75 2.48
N ARG A 3 2.15 -26.02 3.49
CA ARG A 3 0.84 -26.61 3.33
C ARG A 3 -0.21 -25.62 3.83
N VAL A 4 -1.09 -25.15 2.96
CA VAL A 4 -2.23 -24.31 3.35
C VAL A 4 -3.17 -25.14 4.23
N VAL A 5 -3.49 -24.63 5.42
CA VAL A 5 -4.37 -25.26 6.40
C VAL A 5 -5.67 -24.48 6.60
N ALA A 6 -5.67 -23.18 6.35
CA ALA A 6 -6.84 -22.31 6.41
C ALA A 6 -6.59 -21.06 5.55
N GLY A 7 -7.67 -20.37 5.19
CA GLY A 7 -7.60 -19.10 4.48
C GLY A 7 -8.88 -18.31 4.67
N VAL A 8 -8.75 -17.00 4.77
CA VAL A 8 -9.84 -16.02 4.79
C VAL A 8 -9.49 -14.89 3.83
N ASN A 9 -10.51 -14.17 3.37
CA ASN A 9 -10.27 -12.92 2.65
C ASN A 9 -9.74 -11.86 3.61
N GLY A 10 -8.95 -10.91 3.09
CA GLY A 10 -8.43 -9.78 3.85
C GLY A 10 -8.64 -8.48 3.08
N ASP A 11 -8.50 -7.38 3.83
CA ASP A 11 -8.66 -6.00 3.38
C ASP A 11 -10.03 -5.67 2.76
N TYR A 12 -10.20 -4.39 2.48
CA TYR A 12 -11.26 -3.84 1.63
C TYR A 12 -10.62 -3.36 0.32
N TYR A 13 -11.41 -3.27 -0.72
CA TYR A 13 -10.95 -2.78 -2.01
C TYR A 13 -11.97 -1.82 -2.62
N ASP A 14 -11.50 -0.94 -3.47
CA ASP A 14 -12.36 -0.10 -4.28
C ASP A 14 -13.04 -0.96 -5.35
N THR A 15 -14.38 -1.05 -5.29
CA THR A 15 -15.18 -1.87 -6.21
C THR A 15 -15.15 -1.39 -7.66
N ALA A 16 -14.72 -0.15 -7.92
CA ALA A 16 -14.60 0.40 -9.27
C ALA A 16 -13.34 -0.08 -10.01
N ASN A 17 -12.26 -0.39 -9.27
CA ASN A 17 -10.96 -0.69 -9.87
C ASN A 17 -10.25 -1.91 -9.26
N GLY A 18 -10.73 -2.45 -8.13
CA GLY A 18 -10.16 -3.62 -7.47
C GLY A 18 -8.93 -3.33 -6.60
N ILE A 19 -8.53 -2.07 -6.44
CA ILE A 19 -7.35 -1.69 -5.65
C ILE A 19 -7.66 -1.83 -4.16
N ALA A 20 -6.77 -2.49 -3.42
CA ALA A 20 -6.86 -2.60 -1.97
C ALA A 20 -6.81 -1.22 -1.31
N LEU A 21 -7.61 -1.02 -0.25
CA LEU A 21 -7.63 0.25 0.48
C LEU A 21 -6.45 0.39 1.42
N GLY A 22 -6.06 -0.69 2.08
CA GLY A 22 -4.88 -0.76 2.93
C GLY A 22 -3.62 -1.11 2.15
N SER A 23 -2.49 -1.19 2.85
CA SER A 23 -1.26 -1.65 2.23
C SER A 23 -1.20 -3.18 2.17
N VAL A 24 -0.66 -3.70 1.07
CA VAL A 24 -0.51 -5.15 0.84
C VAL A 24 0.92 -5.46 0.44
N MET A 25 1.50 -6.45 1.13
CA MET A 25 2.84 -6.96 0.83
C MET A 25 2.83 -8.48 0.90
N SER A 26 3.52 -9.16 0.01
CA SER A 26 3.76 -10.60 0.08
C SER A 26 5.20 -10.94 -0.26
N ASP A 27 5.77 -11.84 0.52
CA ASP A 27 7.16 -12.29 0.38
C ASP A 27 8.17 -11.12 0.27
N GLY A 28 7.97 -10.07 1.06
CA GLY A 28 8.80 -8.87 1.08
C GLY A 28 8.51 -7.85 -0.04
N VAL A 29 7.60 -8.15 -0.97
CA VAL A 29 7.28 -7.28 -2.11
C VAL A 29 5.97 -6.54 -1.87
N PHE A 30 6.00 -5.22 -1.91
CA PHE A 30 4.79 -4.40 -1.86
C PHE A 30 3.99 -4.50 -3.16
N HIS A 31 2.71 -4.78 -3.04
CA HIS A 31 1.74 -4.68 -4.14
C HIS A 31 1.08 -3.31 -4.19
N ASN A 32 0.83 -2.71 -3.02
CA ASN A 32 0.44 -1.32 -2.89
C ASN A 32 0.79 -0.78 -1.50
N ILE A 33 0.96 0.52 -1.41
CA ILE A 33 1.10 1.25 -0.14
C ILE A 33 0.12 2.42 -0.20
N SER A 34 -0.83 2.46 0.73
CA SER A 34 -1.84 3.52 0.78
C SER A 34 -2.35 3.76 2.19
N GLY A 35 -2.53 5.02 2.53
CA GLY A 35 -3.24 5.47 3.72
C GLY A 35 -2.77 4.94 5.06
N SER A 36 -3.42 5.41 6.13
CA SER A 36 -3.16 5.00 7.52
C SER A 36 -4.23 3.99 7.98
N TYR A 37 -4.23 2.82 7.36
CA TYR A 37 -5.12 1.72 7.72
C TYR A 37 -4.50 0.82 8.79
N TYR A 38 -5.34 0.08 9.52
CA TYR A 38 -4.86 -1.03 10.33
C TYR A 38 -4.29 -2.11 9.41
N ALA A 39 -3.37 -2.91 9.96
CA ALA A 39 -2.76 -4.01 9.24
C ALA A 39 -2.46 -5.18 10.17
N LEU A 40 -2.34 -6.36 9.56
CA LEU A 40 -1.74 -7.56 10.12
C LEU A 40 -0.48 -7.84 9.32
N GLY A 41 0.65 -7.86 10.00
CA GLY A 41 1.96 -8.20 9.43
C GLY A 41 2.45 -9.55 9.94
N PHE A 42 3.19 -10.27 9.10
CA PHE A 42 3.85 -11.53 9.44
C PHE A 42 5.34 -11.43 9.17
N TYR A 43 6.12 -12.02 10.06
CA TYR A 43 7.57 -12.21 9.90
C TYR A 43 7.86 -13.60 9.33
N ASP A 44 9.07 -13.80 8.85
CA ASP A 44 9.52 -15.08 8.28
C ASP A 44 9.51 -16.24 9.28
N ASP A 45 9.62 -15.95 10.57
CA ASP A 45 9.54 -16.96 11.63
C ASP A 45 8.10 -17.39 11.96
N GLY A 46 7.10 -16.79 11.30
CA GLY A 46 5.68 -17.04 11.50
C GLY A 46 5.04 -16.25 12.64
N SER A 47 5.81 -15.44 13.35
CA SER A 47 5.23 -14.48 14.29
C SER A 47 4.48 -13.35 13.56
N ALA A 48 3.64 -12.61 14.28
CA ALA A 48 2.79 -11.59 13.67
C ALA A 48 2.67 -10.34 14.56
N VAL A 49 2.41 -9.22 13.90
CA VAL A 49 2.12 -7.91 14.51
C VAL A 49 0.79 -7.38 13.99
N MET A 50 0.03 -6.68 14.84
CA MET A 50 -1.23 -6.02 14.47
C MET A 50 -1.23 -4.59 14.97
N GLY A 51 -1.70 -3.67 14.14
CA GLY A 51 -1.80 -2.25 14.51
C GLY A 51 -1.93 -1.36 13.30
N LYS A 52 -1.54 -0.11 13.45
CA LYS A 52 -1.39 0.85 12.35
C LYS A 52 0.09 1.06 12.09
N PRO A 53 0.64 0.57 10.99
CA PRO A 53 2.03 0.83 10.64
C PRO A 53 2.30 2.30 10.25
N ASP A 54 1.27 3.03 9.80
CA ASP A 54 1.37 4.41 9.31
C ASP A 54 2.56 4.58 8.34
N LEU A 55 2.60 3.71 7.33
CA LEU A 55 3.69 3.65 6.35
C LEU A 55 3.87 4.99 5.64
N ARG A 56 5.11 5.43 5.53
CA ARG A 56 5.50 6.64 4.83
C ARG A 56 6.54 6.30 3.79
N ILE A 57 6.34 6.78 2.57
CA ILE A 57 7.29 6.62 1.47
C ILE A 57 8.02 7.95 1.31
N SER A 58 9.32 7.92 1.43
CA SER A 58 10.21 9.07 1.24
C SER A 58 11.10 8.85 0.02
N ALA A 59 11.42 9.92 -0.67
CA ALA A 59 12.37 9.95 -1.77
C ALA A 59 13.43 11.02 -1.48
N GLU A 60 14.70 10.67 -1.62
CA GLU A 60 15.84 11.54 -1.38
C GLU A 60 16.77 11.52 -2.60
N THR A 61 17.23 12.69 -2.99
CA THR A 61 18.25 12.91 -4.03
C THR A 61 19.46 13.59 -3.40
N ASP A 62 20.52 13.81 -4.15
CA ASP A 62 21.71 14.53 -3.68
C ASP A 62 21.42 15.99 -3.28
N TYR A 63 20.28 16.56 -3.65
CA TYR A 63 19.98 17.99 -3.50
C TYR A 63 18.57 18.31 -2.96
N ASP A 64 17.68 17.35 -2.87
CA ASP A 64 16.30 17.56 -2.38
C ASP A 64 15.70 16.27 -1.82
N SER A 65 14.61 16.41 -1.06
CA SER A 65 13.81 15.30 -0.56
C SER A 65 12.33 15.60 -0.66
N PHE A 66 11.52 14.57 -0.93
CA PHE A 66 10.07 14.70 -1.03
C PHE A 66 9.35 13.43 -0.57
N SER A 67 8.06 13.58 -0.23
CA SER A 67 7.22 12.45 0.14
C SER A 67 6.46 11.92 -1.06
N ILE A 68 6.32 10.59 -1.13
CA ILE A 68 5.46 9.88 -2.07
C ILE A 68 4.17 9.50 -1.33
N SER A 69 3.04 9.91 -1.86
CA SER A 69 1.73 9.81 -1.19
C SER A 69 1.18 8.40 -1.14
N ALA A 70 1.43 7.61 -2.17
CA ALA A 70 1.03 6.21 -2.25
C ALA A 70 1.80 5.49 -3.37
N MET A 71 1.83 4.16 -3.28
CA MET A 71 2.34 3.28 -4.33
C MET A 71 1.21 2.41 -4.87
N ASN A 72 1.15 2.24 -6.19
CA ASN A 72 0.16 1.42 -6.89
C ASN A 72 -1.29 1.76 -6.46
N TYR A 73 -1.59 3.03 -6.45
CA TYR A 73 -2.90 3.58 -6.09
C TYR A 73 -3.34 4.64 -7.12
N ILE A 74 -4.63 4.87 -7.27
CA ILE A 74 -5.15 5.86 -8.22
C ILE A 74 -4.60 7.26 -7.87
N ARG A 75 -3.89 7.86 -8.82
CA ARG A 75 -3.39 9.23 -8.69
C ARG A 75 -4.57 10.20 -8.55
N GLN A 76 -4.55 10.95 -7.46
CA GLN A 76 -5.54 12.00 -7.22
C GLN A 76 -5.33 13.20 -8.16
N THR A 77 -6.40 13.94 -8.43
CA THR A 77 -6.38 15.07 -9.35
C THR A 77 -5.65 16.30 -8.80
N SER A 78 -5.49 16.41 -7.48
CA SER A 78 -5.08 17.68 -6.85
C SER A 78 -3.93 17.59 -5.88
N PHE A 79 -3.50 16.43 -5.41
CA PHE A 79 -2.47 16.35 -4.36
C PHE A 79 -1.62 15.09 -4.44
N GLY A 80 -0.31 15.26 -4.41
CA GLY A 80 0.65 14.21 -4.14
C GLY A 80 1.46 13.74 -5.34
N ILE A 81 2.54 13.06 -5.01
CA ILE A 81 3.34 12.26 -5.91
C ILE A 81 2.96 10.80 -5.68
N PHE A 82 2.71 10.07 -6.74
CA PHE A 82 2.35 8.66 -6.70
C PHE A 82 3.44 7.84 -7.39
N MET A 83 3.71 6.65 -6.89
CA MET A 83 4.68 5.74 -7.45
C MET A 83 3.99 4.51 -8.02
N TYR A 84 4.41 4.05 -9.17
CA TYR A 84 3.86 2.88 -9.85
C TYR A 84 4.97 1.93 -10.26
N ASP A 85 4.74 0.64 -10.15
CA ASP A 85 5.52 -0.42 -10.76
C ASP A 85 4.74 -1.15 -11.85
N ASP A 86 5.39 -2.09 -12.53
CA ASP A 86 4.80 -2.85 -13.64
C ASP A 86 3.69 -3.83 -13.24
N SER A 87 3.47 -4.03 -11.93
CA SER A 87 2.40 -4.88 -11.41
C SER A 87 1.05 -4.15 -11.22
N PHE A 88 1.05 -2.81 -11.27
CA PHE A 88 -0.12 -2.00 -10.89
C PHE A 88 -1.39 -2.35 -11.67
N ASN A 89 -1.28 -2.53 -12.98
CA ASN A 89 -2.42 -2.98 -13.78
C ASN A 89 -2.00 -3.81 -14.99
N ALA A 90 -2.92 -4.62 -15.52
CA ALA A 90 -2.67 -5.54 -16.62
C ALA A 90 -2.30 -4.85 -17.96
N ARG A 91 -2.49 -3.52 -18.09
CA ARG A 91 -2.11 -2.76 -19.29
C ARG A 91 -0.65 -2.32 -19.24
N GLY A 92 0.02 -2.46 -18.09
CA GLY A 92 1.39 -1.96 -17.92
C GLY A 92 1.50 -0.45 -18.00
N THR A 93 0.56 0.26 -17.39
CA THR A 93 0.50 1.74 -17.39
C THR A 93 0.13 2.25 -16.01
N ILE A 94 0.25 3.57 -15.76
CA ILE A 94 -0.16 4.18 -14.49
C ILE A 94 -1.68 4.28 -14.29
N GLY A 95 -2.48 3.88 -15.28
CA GLY A 95 -3.92 3.69 -15.14
C GLY A 95 -4.76 4.95 -14.94
N THR A 96 -4.30 6.12 -15.34
CA THR A 96 -5.01 7.39 -15.18
C THR A 96 -5.43 8.01 -16.52
N SER A 97 -6.52 8.77 -16.52
CA SER A 97 -6.98 9.59 -17.66
C SER A 97 -6.57 11.06 -17.53
N GLU A 98 -5.95 11.45 -16.44
CA GLU A 98 -5.56 12.82 -16.16
C GLU A 98 -4.11 13.10 -16.57
N PRO A 99 -3.81 14.24 -17.21
CA PRO A 99 -2.44 14.56 -17.62
C PRO A 99 -1.53 14.75 -16.39
N GLY A 100 -0.30 14.32 -16.52
CA GLY A 100 0.68 14.34 -15.44
C GLY A 100 2.06 14.78 -15.85
N TYR A 101 2.90 14.96 -14.84
CA TYR A 101 4.35 15.01 -14.94
C TYR A 101 4.88 13.69 -14.41
N ASP A 102 5.46 12.90 -15.28
CA ASP A 102 5.82 11.53 -15.03
C ASP A 102 7.33 11.33 -15.19
N VAL A 103 7.98 10.80 -14.16
CA VAL A 103 9.41 10.50 -14.13
C VAL A 103 9.57 8.98 -14.13
N ILE A 104 10.13 8.46 -15.22
CA ILE A 104 10.33 7.03 -15.45
C ILE A 104 11.72 6.66 -14.92
N CYS A 105 11.77 5.66 -14.06
CA CYS A 105 12.98 5.24 -13.36
C CYS A 105 13.23 3.73 -13.50
N SER A 106 14.49 3.32 -13.48
CA SER A 106 14.89 1.92 -13.33
C SER A 106 15.50 1.66 -11.95
N VAL A 107 15.33 0.44 -11.45
CA VAL A 107 15.97 0.01 -10.20
C VAL A 107 17.46 -0.22 -10.44
N ARG A 108 18.30 0.42 -9.62
CA ARG A 108 19.77 0.22 -9.63
C ARG A 108 20.22 -0.65 -8.48
N ARG A 109 19.57 -0.55 -7.34
CA ARG A 109 19.96 -1.30 -6.13
C ARG A 109 18.77 -1.43 -5.17
N GLY A 110 18.77 -2.53 -4.41
CA GLY A 110 17.79 -2.77 -3.34
C GLY A 110 16.39 -3.09 -3.86
N GLU A 111 15.50 -3.23 -2.93
CA GLU A 111 14.07 -3.46 -3.14
C GLU A 111 13.28 -2.73 -2.05
N LEU A 112 12.04 -2.41 -2.34
CA LEU A 112 11.20 -1.64 -1.42
C LEU A 112 10.66 -2.56 -0.33
N SER A 113 11.07 -2.32 0.92
CA SER A 113 10.62 -3.04 2.11
C SER A 113 10.47 -2.08 3.29
N ILE A 114 9.78 -2.49 4.35
CA ILE A 114 9.67 -1.66 5.57
C ILE A 114 11.05 -1.56 6.23
N GLY A 115 11.50 -0.33 6.45
CA GLY A 115 12.85 -0.03 6.99
C GLY A 115 13.98 -0.24 5.98
N GLY A 116 13.66 -0.56 4.72
CA GLY A 116 14.63 -0.74 3.64
C GLY A 116 14.70 0.44 2.68
N GLU A 117 15.69 0.38 1.80
CA GLU A 117 15.97 1.41 0.79
C GLU A 117 16.11 0.79 -0.60
N MET A 118 15.56 1.49 -1.59
CA MET A 118 15.72 1.18 -3.01
C MET A 118 16.29 2.39 -3.73
N THR A 119 17.32 2.19 -4.55
CA THR A 119 17.89 3.25 -5.39
C THR A 119 17.35 3.13 -6.82
N LEU A 120 16.69 4.17 -7.26
CA LEU A 120 16.21 4.38 -8.62
C LEU A 120 17.16 5.30 -9.38
N GLU A 121 17.20 5.18 -10.71
CA GLU A 121 17.85 6.15 -11.61
C GLU A 121 16.83 6.61 -12.64
N VAL A 122 16.73 7.92 -12.84
CA VAL A 122 15.82 8.53 -13.81
C VAL A 122 16.25 8.20 -15.23
N GLU A 123 15.39 7.56 -16.00
CA GLU A 123 15.64 7.19 -17.41
C GLU A 123 14.98 8.15 -18.40
N ASP A 124 13.76 8.61 -18.08
CA ASP A 124 13.02 9.51 -18.95
C ASP A 124 12.02 10.36 -18.14
N ILE A 125 11.61 11.47 -18.73
CA ILE A 125 10.65 12.41 -18.13
C ILE A 125 9.62 12.78 -19.19
N VAL A 126 8.34 12.61 -18.87
CA VAL A 126 7.22 12.88 -19.76
C VAL A 126 6.25 13.85 -19.11
N GLU A 127 5.97 14.99 -19.75
CA GLU A 127 4.96 15.95 -19.29
C GLU A 127 3.74 15.91 -20.21
N GLY A 128 2.54 15.93 -19.60
CA GLY A 128 1.26 15.93 -20.31
C GLY A 128 0.76 14.55 -20.75
N SER A 129 1.47 13.48 -20.43
CA SER A 129 0.96 12.12 -20.65
C SER A 129 -0.23 11.82 -19.75
N VAL A 130 -1.21 11.11 -20.28
CA VAL A 130 -2.41 10.70 -19.52
C VAL A 130 -2.31 9.27 -18.99
N ASP A 131 -1.55 8.39 -19.63
CA ASP A 131 -1.44 6.98 -19.23
C ASP A 131 -0.05 6.42 -19.55
N THR A 132 0.95 6.95 -18.86
CA THR A 132 2.35 6.60 -19.08
C THR A 132 2.59 5.11 -18.85
N ALA A 133 3.32 4.48 -19.76
CA ALA A 133 3.70 3.07 -19.66
C ALA A 133 4.70 2.84 -18.52
N VAL A 134 4.53 1.73 -17.83
CA VAL A 134 5.47 1.24 -16.81
C VAL A 134 6.11 -0.03 -17.35
N GLY A 135 7.36 0.06 -17.75
CA GLY A 135 8.12 -1.09 -18.25
C GLY A 135 8.49 -2.06 -17.15
N ARG A 136 8.83 -3.29 -17.54
CA ARG A 136 9.25 -4.32 -16.60
C ARG A 136 10.46 -3.88 -15.76
N GLY A 137 10.33 -3.93 -14.43
CA GLY A 137 11.36 -3.50 -13.49
C GLY A 137 11.57 -1.98 -13.44
N GLN A 138 10.65 -1.21 -14.02
CA GLN A 138 10.62 0.24 -13.92
C GLN A 138 9.65 0.69 -12.81
N TYR A 139 9.90 1.90 -12.35
CA TYR A 139 8.98 2.68 -11.51
C TYR A 139 8.67 4.00 -12.21
N VAL A 140 7.45 4.48 -12.07
CA VAL A 140 7.04 5.81 -12.51
C VAL A 140 6.63 6.62 -11.30
N LEU A 141 7.30 7.78 -11.09
CA LEU A 141 6.85 8.80 -10.14
C LEU A 141 5.97 9.78 -10.92
N SER A 142 4.75 9.99 -10.45
CA SER A 142 3.74 10.73 -11.19
C SER A 142 3.01 11.74 -10.32
N ALA A 143 2.88 12.98 -10.78
CA ALA A 143 2.01 14.00 -10.19
C ALA A 143 1.06 14.55 -11.26
N ASN A 144 -0.21 14.80 -10.87
CA ASN A 144 -1.17 15.45 -11.75
C ASN A 144 -0.70 16.89 -12.05
N LEU A 145 -0.86 17.38 -13.29
CA LEU A 145 -0.48 18.77 -13.64
C LEU A 145 -1.28 19.84 -12.87
N ASN A 146 -2.41 19.46 -12.28
CA ASN A 146 -3.18 20.32 -11.36
C ASN A 146 -2.81 20.11 -9.89
N SER A 147 -1.81 19.27 -9.57
CA SER A 147 -1.25 19.14 -8.23
C SER A 147 -0.65 20.47 -7.77
N GLY A 148 -0.57 20.69 -6.47
CA GLY A 148 0.10 21.87 -5.93
C GLY A 148 1.56 21.96 -6.41
N GLU A 149 2.05 23.21 -6.60
CA GLU A 149 3.40 23.48 -7.12
C GLU A 149 4.51 22.74 -6.37
N ASN A 150 4.33 22.47 -5.09
CA ASN A 150 5.33 21.73 -4.29
C ASN A 150 5.61 20.33 -4.86
N TYR A 151 4.56 19.60 -5.29
CA TYR A 151 4.71 18.25 -5.85
C TYR A 151 5.31 18.30 -7.26
N LEU A 152 4.84 19.23 -8.08
CA LEU A 152 5.36 19.39 -9.44
C LEU A 152 6.81 19.87 -9.42
N ASN A 153 7.17 20.81 -8.56
CA ASN A 153 8.53 21.34 -8.47
C ASN A 153 9.52 20.26 -8.02
N ALA A 154 9.13 19.36 -7.08
CA ALA A 154 9.96 18.25 -6.68
C ALA A 154 10.29 17.33 -7.87
N LEU A 155 9.29 16.98 -8.69
CA LEU A 155 9.53 16.16 -9.89
C LEU A 155 10.23 16.93 -11.02
N ARG A 156 9.92 18.21 -11.22
CA ARG A 156 10.57 19.08 -12.23
C ARG A 156 12.04 19.39 -11.92
N ALA A 157 12.46 19.26 -10.68
CA ALA A 157 13.86 19.40 -10.31
C ALA A 157 14.72 18.23 -10.83
N LEU A 158 14.13 17.04 -11.00
CA LEU A 158 14.81 15.82 -11.45
C LEU A 158 15.31 15.93 -12.89
N ARG A 159 16.40 15.25 -13.18
CA ARG A 159 17.00 15.14 -14.52
C ARG A 159 17.29 13.68 -14.85
N VAL A 160 17.30 13.35 -16.13
CA VAL A 160 17.76 12.02 -16.59
C VAL A 160 19.18 11.77 -16.10
N GLY A 161 19.36 10.61 -15.47
CA GLY A 161 20.60 10.18 -14.81
C GLY A 161 20.66 10.46 -13.31
N ASP A 162 19.71 11.23 -12.75
CA ASP A 162 19.64 11.45 -11.30
C ASP A 162 19.32 10.16 -10.57
N ARG A 163 19.88 10.04 -9.36
CA ARG A 163 19.58 8.94 -8.45
C ARG A 163 18.61 9.38 -7.36
N ILE A 164 17.65 8.52 -7.09
CA ILE A 164 16.62 8.73 -6.08
C ILE A 164 16.67 7.54 -5.13
N THR A 165 16.95 7.78 -3.86
CA THR A 165 16.79 6.76 -2.82
C THR A 165 15.37 6.83 -2.29
N VAL A 166 14.63 5.73 -2.43
CA VAL A 166 13.26 5.60 -1.93
C VAL A 166 13.28 4.68 -0.72
N SER A 167 12.68 5.12 0.38
CA SER A 167 12.52 4.36 1.61
C SER A 167 11.05 4.25 2.02
N VAL A 168 10.73 3.20 2.77
CA VAL A 168 9.43 3.01 3.43
C VAL A 168 9.65 2.84 4.91
N ASP A 169 9.16 3.79 5.70
CA ASP A 169 9.25 3.76 7.15
C ASP A 169 7.88 3.49 7.77
N ALA A 170 7.87 2.74 8.87
CA ALA A 170 6.71 2.56 9.73
C ALA A 170 6.80 3.49 10.96
N ASN A 171 5.70 3.63 11.68
CA ASN A 171 5.65 4.44 12.90
C ASN A 171 6.40 3.82 14.11
N SER A 172 6.77 2.55 14.03
CA SER A 172 7.57 1.86 15.04
C SER A 172 8.38 0.73 14.43
N SER A 173 9.50 0.37 15.10
CA SER A 173 10.36 -0.74 14.69
C SER A 173 9.71 -2.14 14.85
N GLU A 174 8.53 -2.23 15.45
CA GLU A 174 7.77 -3.49 15.47
C GLU A 174 7.39 -3.97 14.08
N TRP A 175 7.40 -3.09 13.08
CA TRP A 175 7.09 -3.43 11.69
C TRP A 175 8.32 -3.79 10.87
N ASP A 176 9.52 -3.56 11.40
CA ASP A 176 10.76 -3.89 10.70
C ASP A 176 10.88 -5.41 10.51
N GLY A 177 11.22 -5.83 9.31
CA GLY A 177 11.33 -7.25 8.96
C GLY A 177 10.00 -7.98 8.73
N VAL A 178 8.87 -7.28 8.72
CA VAL A 178 7.60 -7.84 8.22
C VAL A 178 7.75 -8.12 6.72
N THR A 179 7.41 -9.35 6.32
CA THR A 179 7.53 -9.80 4.91
C THR A 179 6.16 -10.01 4.25
N ASN A 180 5.10 -10.15 5.04
CA ASN A 180 3.74 -10.25 4.54
C ASN A 180 2.83 -9.31 5.32
N LEU A 181 2.05 -8.51 4.63
CA LEU A 181 1.18 -7.49 5.24
C LEU A 181 -0.15 -7.43 4.51
N ILE A 182 -1.22 -7.38 5.26
CA ILE A 182 -2.58 -7.21 4.75
C ILE A 182 -3.32 -6.12 5.53
N GLY A 183 -3.96 -5.21 4.81
CA GLY A 183 -4.74 -4.13 5.39
C GLY A 183 -6.01 -4.59 6.09
N ALA A 184 -6.50 -3.75 7.01
CA ALA A 184 -7.78 -3.91 7.69
C ALA A 184 -8.39 -2.54 7.98
N LEU A 185 -9.73 -2.46 7.97
CA LEU A 185 -10.43 -1.19 8.17
C LEU A 185 -10.65 -0.87 9.65
N TYR A 186 -10.89 -1.90 10.48
CA TYR A 186 -11.26 -1.73 11.88
C TYR A 186 -10.39 -2.53 12.81
N GLN A 187 -9.99 -1.92 13.93
CA GLN A 187 -9.51 -2.63 15.11
C GLN A 187 -10.72 -2.94 15.99
N LEU A 188 -10.98 -4.21 16.23
CA LEU A 188 -12.16 -4.66 16.99
C LEU A 188 -11.89 -4.73 18.47
N VAL A 189 -10.72 -5.21 18.83
CA VAL A 189 -10.30 -5.45 20.23
C VAL A 189 -8.86 -4.95 20.39
N GLU A 190 -8.62 -4.22 21.45
CA GLU A 190 -7.30 -3.79 21.91
C GLU A 190 -7.10 -4.16 23.37
N ASN A 191 -6.03 -4.86 23.69
CA ASN A 191 -5.70 -5.29 25.06
C ASN A 191 -6.87 -5.99 25.79
N GLY A 192 -7.65 -6.80 25.06
CA GLY A 192 -8.81 -7.54 25.58
C GLY A 192 -10.07 -6.69 25.79
N ARG A 193 -10.09 -5.45 25.31
CA ARG A 193 -11.25 -4.55 25.36
C ARG A 193 -11.78 -4.26 23.97
N VAL A 194 -13.09 -4.25 23.82
CA VAL A 194 -13.75 -3.87 22.57
C VAL A 194 -13.52 -2.39 22.30
N CYS A 195 -13.09 -2.07 21.08
CA CYS A 195 -12.86 -0.69 20.65
C CYS A 195 -14.20 0.05 20.44
N SER A 196 -14.18 1.38 20.54
CA SER A 196 -15.34 2.24 20.27
C SER A 196 -15.44 2.61 18.78
N GLY A 197 -16.58 3.15 18.36
CA GLY A 197 -16.79 3.68 17.00
C GLY A 197 -16.96 2.59 15.93
N LEU A 198 -17.26 1.36 16.33
CA LEU A 198 -17.49 0.25 15.41
C LEU A 198 -18.86 0.37 14.74
N SER A 199 -18.94 -0.04 13.47
CA SER A 199 -20.20 0.00 12.70
C SER A 199 -21.24 -0.98 13.26
N ALA A 200 -22.48 -0.52 13.44
CA ALA A 200 -23.60 -1.31 13.92
C ALA A 200 -24.37 -2.08 12.83
N GLY A 201 -24.02 -1.90 11.56
CA GLY A 201 -24.71 -2.55 10.45
C GLY A 201 -24.41 -4.05 10.32
N ASN A 202 -25.46 -4.86 10.10
CA ASN A 202 -25.28 -6.29 9.82
C ASN A 202 -24.71 -6.49 8.42
N ALA A 203 -23.63 -7.28 8.31
CA ALA A 203 -23.00 -7.68 7.06
C ALA A 203 -22.23 -9.00 7.22
N PRO A 204 -21.88 -9.70 6.14
CA PRO A 204 -20.85 -10.72 6.21
C PRO A 204 -19.55 -10.09 6.73
N ARG A 205 -18.81 -10.80 7.55
CA ARG A 205 -17.60 -10.28 8.19
C ARG A 205 -16.49 -11.31 8.14
N THR A 206 -15.28 -10.79 7.97
CA THR A 206 -14.05 -11.52 8.21
C THR A 206 -13.26 -10.76 9.27
N ALA A 207 -12.76 -11.46 10.26
CA ALA A 207 -11.89 -10.90 11.28
C ALA A 207 -10.71 -11.84 11.55
N VAL A 208 -9.58 -11.24 11.87
CA VAL A 208 -8.38 -11.96 12.30
C VAL A 208 -7.96 -11.39 13.64
N GLY A 209 -7.57 -12.25 14.55
CA GLY A 209 -7.12 -11.88 15.89
C GLY A 209 -5.80 -12.57 16.25
N LEU A 210 -4.92 -11.84 16.92
CA LEU A 210 -3.67 -12.34 17.47
C LEU A 210 -3.85 -12.51 18.98
N ARG A 211 -3.64 -13.70 19.51
CA ARG A 211 -3.67 -13.99 20.95
C ARG A 211 -2.31 -13.71 21.58
N ARG A 212 -2.31 -13.58 22.91
CA ARG A 212 -1.08 -13.34 23.69
C ARG A 212 -0.05 -14.47 23.60
N ASP A 213 -0.49 -15.67 23.29
CA ASP A 213 0.39 -16.85 23.07
C ASP A 213 0.94 -16.94 21.65
N GLY A 214 0.68 -15.92 20.81
CA GLY A 214 1.08 -15.87 19.41
C GLY A 214 0.15 -16.61 18.44
N SER A 215 -0.88 -17.32 18.96
CA SER A 215 -1.80 -18.03 18.07
C SER A 215 -2.73 -17.07 17.32
N LEU A 216 -2.99 -17.39 16.05
CA LEU A 216 -3.88 -16.63 15.17
C LEU A 216 -5.30 -17.21 15.24
N VAL A 217 -6.29 -16.32 15.29
CA VAL A 217 -7.71 -16.68 15.19
C VAL A 217 -8.26 -16.08 13.90
N MET A 218 -8.81 -16.90 13.03
CA MET A 218 -9.56 -16.47 11.84
C MET A 218 -11.03 -16.69 12.08
N TYR A 219 -11.84 -15.67 11.85
CA TYR A 219 -13.29 -15.71 12.04
C TYR A 219 -14.00 -15.18 10.81
N THR A 220 -14.98 -15.94 10.33
CA THR A 220 -15.86 -15.52 9.24
C THR A 220 -17.31 -15.72 9.62
N ILE A 221 -18.17 -14.84 9.16
CA ILE A 221 -19.62 -14.98 9.26
C ILE A 221 -20.27 -14.64 7.93
N ASP A 222 -21.16 -15.50 7.49
CA ASP A 222 -22.00 -15.25 6.32
C ASP A 222 -23.03 -14.15 6.61
N GLY A 223 -23.43 -13.46 5.54
CA GLY A 223 -24.46 -12.42 5.65
C GLY A 223 -25.09 -12.11 4.29
N ARG A 224 -26.08 -11.24 4.29
CA ARG A 224 -26.86 -10.84 3.11
C ARG A 224 -27.50 -12.02 2.36
N GLN A 225 -27.73 -13.12 3.06
CA GLN A 225 -28.36 -14.34 2.53
C GLN A 225 -29.79 -14.44 3.08
N LYS A 226 -30.79 -14.09 2.29
CA LYS A 226 -32.19 -14.09 2.69
C LYS A 226 -32.61 -15.47 3.21
N GLY A 227 -33.12 -15.52 4.45
CA GLY A 227 -33.59 -16.75 5.08
C GLY A 227 -32.49 -17.65 5.70
N LEU A 228 -31.21 -17.29 5.55
CA LEU A 228 -30.09 -18.03 6.12
C LEU A 228 -29.27 -17.20 7.11
N SER A 229 -28.72 -16.09 6.68
CA SER A 229 -27.91 -15.21 7.54
C SER A 229 -28.03 -13.75 7.12
N ILE A 230 -28.31 -12.89 8.07
CA ILE A 230 -28.27 -11.42 7.86
C ILE A 230 -26.86 -10.86 8.07
N GLY A 231 -25.94 -11.66 8.62
CA GLY A 231 -24.61 -11.23 9.05
C GLY A 231 -24.58 -10.76 10.51
N ALA A 232 -23.46 -10.17 10.90
CA ALA A 232 -23.26 -9.61 12.23
C ALA A 232 -22.88 -8.13 12.18
N THR A 233 -23.13 -7.43 13.29
CA THR A 233 -22.49 -6.14 13.59
C THR A 233 -21.01 -6.36 13.89
N ILE A 234 -20.21 -5.29 13.89
CA ILE A 234 -18.81 -5.36 14.38
C ILE A 234 -18.70 -5.03 15.89
N GLN A 235 -19.81 -4.80 16.54
CA GLN A 235 -19.87 -4.62 18.01
C GLN A 235 -20.03 -5.96 18.73
#